data_bcc2d55c784ecbd26c1ff826eb5ded6c
#
_entry.id   bcc2d55c784ecbd26c1ff826eb5ded6c
#
_cell.length_a   1.000
_cell.length_b   1.000
_cell.length_c   1.000
_cell.angle_alpha   90.00
_cell.angle_beta   90.00
_cell.angle_gamma   90.00
#
_symmetry.space_group_name_H-M   'P 1'
#
loop_
_entity.id
_entity.type
_entity.pdbx_description
1 polymer ?
#
loop_
_entity_poly.entity_id
_entity_poly.type
_entity_poly.pdbx_seq_one_letter_code
_entity_poly.pdbx_strand_id
1 'polypeptide(L)'
;MFSYLDHLECTKCGKTFPHTGLSKTSPCCGKVLFARYDLPRLGREVAREAFNDRRGDMWRFSELLPVADPDNILTLGEGGTPLLPVPRLGRKLGLKSLFVKEEGLNPTGTFKARGIGAAVSKAWELGATGFTMPSAGNAAGAAAAYCARGGLPVKVFMPQDAPDANKKESLLAGAELNLVKGLISDAGRVAVAVAEEQGLFDLSTLKEPYRAEGKKTMGLEIAMQLGWRMPDAIIYPTGGGTGIIGMYKGFQELLELGWVEGRPPKFIAVQASGCQPIVKAFQEGKDVAQPWPNAETIADGLRVPSPFADYLILQAIRETGGTALAVEDQEMVDAMYELASAEGIIACPEGAATLVGLKRLLAQGFLGADETIVLLNTGSGYKYLELIKGA
;
A
#
# COMPACT_ATOMS: atom_id res chain seq x y z
N MET A 1 24.09 -12.47 1.26
CA MET A 1 22.83 -13.10 1.76
C MET A 1 21.71 -12.53 0.92
N PHE A 2 20.64 -13.28 0.61
CA PHE A 2 19.56 -12.77 -0.24
C PHE A 2 18.57 -11.90 0.56
N SER A 3 18.19 -12.32 1.77
CA SER A 3 17.38 -11.53 2.71
C SER A 3 18.09 -11.45 4.07
N TYR A 4 17.98 -10.30 4.73
CA TYR A 4 18.48 -10.09 6.10
C TYR A 4 17.34 -10.10 7.12
N LEU A 5 16.22 -10.76 6.80
CA LEU A 5 15.11 -10.96 7.73
C LEU A 5 15.63 -11.71 8.97
N ASP A 6 15.42 -11.13 10.15
CA ASP A 6 15.92 -11.64 11.43
C ASP A 6 14.79 -12.19 12.31
N HIS A 7 13.73 -11.39 12.53
CA HIS A 7 12.60 -11.80 13.36
C HIS A 7 11.32 -11.05 12.99
N LEU A 8 10.20 -11.46 13.59
CA LEU A 8 8.95 -10.72 13.59
C LEU A 8 8.76 -10.02 14.93
N GLU A 9 8.24 -8.79 14.91
CA GLU A 9 8.03 -7.98 16.10
C GLU A 9 6.59 -7.49 16.20
N CYS A 10 6.00 -7.61 17.39
CA CYS A 10 4.69 -7.03 17.67
C CYS A 10 4.76 -5.51 17.72
N THR A 11 4.03 -4.84 16.84
CA THR A 11 4.02 -3.37 16.76
C THR A 11 3.42 -2.65 17.98
N LYS A 12 2.75 -3.41 18.88
CA LYS A 12 2.15 -2.84 20.10
C LYS A 12 3.05 -2.91 21.32
N CYS A 13 3.76 -4.02 21.53
CA CYS A 13 4.52 -4.27 22.75
C CYS A 13 6.00 -4.62 22.52
N GLY A 14 6.47 -4.66 21.28
CA GLY A 14 7.88 -4.95 20.95
C GLY A 14 8.29 -6.43 21.14
N LYS A 15 7.36 -7.33 21.54
CA LYS A 15 7.71 -8.74 21.69
C LYS A 15 8.07 -9.37 20.35
N THR A 16 9.20 -10.10 20.33
CA THR A 16 9.73 -10.75 19.12
C THR A 16 9.25 -12.18 18.98
N PHE A 17 9.21 -12.67 17.73
CA PHE A 17 8.77 -13.99 17.34
C PHE A 17 9.65 -14.53 16.20
N PRO A 18 9.83 -15.86 16.05
CA PRO A 18 10.52 -16.42 14.91
C PRO A 18 9.76 -16.14 13.61
N HIS A 19 10.52 -16.02 12.51
CA HIS A 19 10.00 -15.81 11.16
C HIS A 19 9.95 -17.10 10.31
N THR A 20 10.23 -18.26 10.93
CA THR A 20 10.43 -19.56 10.25
C THR A 20 9.15 -20.35 10.02
N GLY A 21 7.99 -19.80 10.38
CA GLY A 21 6.67 -20.42 10.17
C GLY A 21 5.64 -19.41 9.70
N LEU A 22 4.52 -19.93 9.18
CA LEU A 22 3.38 -19.10 8.79
C LEU A 22 2.87 -18.29 9.99
N SER A 23 2.83 -16.98 9.83
CA SER A 23 2.46 -16.06 10.90
C SER A 23 1.28 -15.17 10.46
N LYS A 24 0.36 -14.94 11.39
CA LYS A 24 -0.78 -14.03 11.25
C LYS A 24 -0.52 -12.75 12.08
N THR A 25 -1.49 -12.32 12.89
CA THR A 25 -1.31 -11.26 13.88
C THR A 25 -0.47 -11.73 15.08
N SER A 26 0.06 -10.78 15.86
CA SER A 26 0.89 -11.11 17.02
C SER A 26 0.13 -11.95 18.06
N PRO A 27 0.67 -13.09 18.50
CA PRO A 27 -0.01 -13.94 19.51
C PRO A 27 -0.20 -13.25 20.88
N CYS A 28 0.63 -12.24 21.17
CA CYS A 28 0.58 -11.53 22.46
C CYS A 28 -0.49 -10.45 22.55
N CYS A 29 -0.76 -9.72 21.43
CA CYS A 29 -1.64 -8.54 21.43
C CYS A 29 -2.70 -8.59 20.33
N GLY A 30 -2.71 -9.58 19.44
CA GLY A 30 -3.57 -9.62 18.26
C GLY A 30 -3.37 -8.46 17.28
N LYS A 31 -2.17 -7.82 17.31
CA LYS A 31 -1.83 -6.64 16.50
C LYS A 31 -0.91 -7.02 15.34
N VAL A 32 -0.60 -6.04 14.50
CA VAL A 32 0.29 -6.23 13.35
C VAL A 32 1.66 -6.74 13.81
N LEU A 33 2.23 -7.66 13.04
CA LEU A 33 3.63 -8.05 13.13
C LEU A 33 4.42 -7.33 12.04
N PHE A 34 5.56 -6.73 12.41
CA PHE A 34 6.55 -6.25 11.46
C PHE A 34 7.68 -7.26 11.29
N ALA A 35 8.09 -7.50 10.05
CA ALA A 35 9.35 -8.14 9.75
C ALA A 35 10.50 -7.18 10.07
N ARG A 36 11.50 -7.65 10.84
CA ARG A 36 12.69 -6.89 11.22
C ARG A 36 13.92 -7.52 10.58
N TYR A 37 14.86 -6.69 10.17
CA TYR A 37 16.04 -7.07 9.42
C TYR A 37 17.30 -6.75 10.23
N ASP A 38 18.36 -7.54 10.07
CA ASP A 38 19.69 -7.24 10.61
C ASP A 38 20.32 -6.08 9.80
N LEU A 39 19.81 -4.87 10.04
CA LEU A 39 20.25 -3.65 9.35
C LEU A 39 21.72 -3.31 9.63
N PRO A 40 22.26 -3.49 10.86
CA PRO A 40 23.67 -3.27 11.12
C PRO A 40 24.57 -4.17 10.28
N ARG A 41 24.19 -5.42 10.05
CA ARG A 41 24.92 -6.33 9.19
C ARG A 41 24.77 -5.95 7.72
N LEU A 42 23.54 -5.69 7.26
CA LEU A 42 23.27 -5.27 5.90
C LEU A 42 24.09 -4.02 5.53
N GLY A 43 24.11 -2.99 6.38
CA GLY A 43 24.86 -1.76 6.12
C GLY A 43 26.38 -1.94 6.03
N ARG A 44 26.93 -3.00 6.63
CA ARG A 44 28.36 -3.36 6.47
C ARG A 44 28.65 -4.15 5.20
N GLU A 45 27.70 -4.98 4.74
CA GLU A 45 27.92 -5.93 3.64
C GLU A 45 27.47 -5.37 2.27
N VAL A 46 26.53 -4.42 2.24
CA VAL A 46 25.94 -3.91 1.00
C VAL A 46 25.94 -2.39 0.96
N ALA A 47 26.52 -1.82 -0.08
CA ALA A 47 26.43 -0.39 -0.34
C ALA A 47 25.11 -0.06 -1.08
N ARG A 48 24.49 1.08 -0.76
CA ARG A 48 23.22 1.50 -1.40
C ARG A 48 23.31 1.64 -2.92
N GLU A 49 24.49 1.98 -3.44
CA GLU A 49 24.73 2.15 -4.87
C GLU A 49 24.55 0.84 -5.66
N ALA A 50 24.76 -0.32 -4.99
CA ALA A 50 24.54 -1.62 -5.60
C ALA A 50 23.10 -1.84 -6.09
N PHE A 51 22.13 -1.12 -5.53
CA PHE A 51 20.72 -1.23 -5.96
C PHE A 51 20.44 -0.52 -7.30
N ASN A 52 21.27 0.43 -7.73
CA ASN A 52 21.01 1.22 -8.93
C ASN A 52 21.02 0.38 -10.22
N ASP A 53 21.91 -0.61 -10.30
CA ASP A 53 22.17 -1.41 -11.51
C ASP A 53 21.47 -2.77 -11.50
N ARG A 54 20.60 -3.02 -10.50
CA ARG A 54 19.86 -4.29 -10.39
C ARG A 54 18.61 -4.30 -11.29
N ARG A 55 17.92 -5.45 -11.30
CA ARG A 55 16.62 -5.66 -11.99
C ARG A 55 15.64 -4.50 -11.73
N GLY A 56 14.76 -4.24 -12.69
CA GLY A 56 13.88 -3.08 -12.67
C GLY A 56 12.60 -3.23 -11.83
N ASP A 57 12.49 -4.24 -10.94
CA ASP A 57 11.31 -4.47 -10.11
C ASP A 57 11.62 -4.32 -8.60
N MET A 58 10.63 -4.57 -7.71
CA MET A 58 10.81 -4.39 -6.28
C MET A 58 11.83 -5.36 -5.66
N TRP A 59 12.08 -6.50 -6.30
CA TRP A 59 13.01 -7.52 -5.80
C TRP A 59 14.49 -7.11 -5.92
N ARG A 60 14.75 -5.94 -6.52
CA ARG A 60 16.08 -5.30 -6.42
C ARG A 60 16.50 -5.04 -4.98
N PHE A 61 15.53 -4.88 -4.06
CA PHE A 61 15.74 -4.68 -2.63
C PHE A 61 15.60 -5.98 -1.83
N SER A 62 15.98 -7.12 -2.42
CA SER A 62 15.80 -8.44 -1.81
C SER A 62 16.32 -8.54 -0.38
N GLU A 63 17.42 -7.86 -0.05
CA GLU A 63 18.01 -7.85 1.29
C GLU A 63 17.06 -7.25 2.35
N LEU A 64 16.19 -6.35 1.93
CA LEU A 64 15.16 -5.69 2.75
C LEU A 64 13.77 -6.31 2.52
N LEU A 65 13.67 -7.47 1.87
CA LEU A 65 12.43 -8.20 1.62
C LEU A 65 12.45 -9.57 2.33
N PRO A 66 11.27 -10.15 2.62
CA PRO A 66 11.19 -11.29 3.54
C PRO A 66 11.60 -12.64 2.93
N VAL A 67 11.60 -12.79 1.62
CA VAL A 67 11.92 -14.05 0.93
C VAL A 67 13.41 -14.32 1.03
N ALA A 68 13.80 -15.49 1.55
CA ALA A 68 15.20 -15.84 1.76
C ALA A 68 15.81 -16.59 0.56
N ASP A 69 15.01 -17.38 -0.14
CA ASP A 69 15.42 -18.13 -1.32
C ASP A 69 14.82 -17.52 -2.59
N PRO A 70 15.64 -17.02 -3.55
CA PRO A 70 15.16 -16.40 -4.77
C PRO A 70 14.27 -17.32 -5.62
N ASP A 71 14.38 -18.64 -5.50
CA ASP A 71 13.55 -19.59 -6.25
C ASP A 71 12.08 -19.59 -5.79
N ASN A 72 11.81 -19.03 -4.61
CA ASN A 72 10.45 -18.88 -4.07
C ASN A 72 9.79 -17.55 -4.47
N ILE A 73 10.44 -16.72 -5.29
CA ILE A 73 9.86 -15.45 -5.74
C ILE A 73 8.81 -15.71 -6.83
N LEU A 74 7.56 -15.46 -6.48
CA LEU A 74 6.44 -15.45 -7.42
C LEU A 74 6.22 -14.01 -7.90
N THR A 75 6.83 -13.65 -9.02
CA THR A 75 6.80 -12.27 -9.55
C THR A 75 6.10 -12.19 -10.91
N LEU A 76 5.44 -11.06 -11.14
CA LEU A 76 4.92 -10.57 -12.41
C LEU A 76 5.65 -9.31 -12.88
N GLY A 77 6.76 -8.93 -12.21
CA GLY A 77 7.53 -7.72 -12.50
C GLY A 77 7.05 -6.47 -11.74
N GLU A 78 6.42 -6.65 -10.59
CA GLU A 78 5.92 -5.56 -9.74
C GLU A 78 7.04 -4.70 -9.17
N GLY A 79 6.78 -3.41 -9.05
CA GLY A 79 7.75 -2.41 -8.63
C GLY A 79 8.50 -1.77 -9.79
N GLY A 80 9.56 -1.02 -9.48
CA GLY A 80 10.30 -0.26 -10.48
C GLY A 80 9.46 0.81 -11.19
N THR A 81 8.35 1.20 -10.60
CA THR A 81 7.42 2.17 -11.18
C THR A 81 8.05 3.56 -11.28
N PRO A 82 7.72 4.36 -12.29
CA PRO A 82 8.33 5.67 -12.45
C PRO A 82 7.89 6.66 -11.37
N LEU A 83 8.83 7.53 -11.00
CA LEU A 83 8.58 8.77 -10.28
C LEU A 83 8.55 9.90 -11.31
N LEU A 84 7.36 10.26 -11.77
CA LEU A 84 7.15 11.20 -12.86
C LEU A 84 7.19 12.64 -12.34
N PRO A 85 8.08 13.51 -12.84
CA PRO A 85 7.96 14.94 -12.63
C PRO A 85 6.69 15.46 -13.34
N VAL A 86 5.92 16.32 -12.68
CA VAL A 86 4.68 16.91 -13.23
C VAL A 86 4.78 18.44 -13.32
N PRO A 87 5.61 18.94 -14.26
CA PRO A 87 6.03 20.34 -14.29
C PRO A 87 4.91 21.29 -14.69
N ARG A 88 3.91 20.85 -15.43
CA ARG A 88 2.78 21.72 -15.83
C ARG A 88 1.88 22.01 -14.64
N LEU A 89 1.54 20.98 -13.85
CA LEU A 89 0.82 21.14 -12.59
C LEU A 89 1.68 21.88 -11.56
N GLY A 90 2.98 21.55 -11.46
CA GLY A 90 3.91 22.25 -10.58
C GLY A 90 3.89 23.76 -10.82
N ARG A 91 4.07 24.20 -12.07
CA ARG A 91 3.98 25.65 -12.42
C ARG A 91 2.64 26.26 -12.11
N LYS A 92 1.53 25.57 -12.42
CA LYS A 92 0.17 26.03 -12.13
C LYS A 92 -0.07 26.25 -10.63
N LEU A 93 0.54 25.41 -9.78
CA LEU A 93 0.42 25.44 -8.33
C LEU A 93 1.55 26.20 -7.61
N GLY A 94 2.49 26.78 -8.36
CA GLY A 94 3.62 27.52 -7.79
C GLY A 94 4.69 26.64 -7.10
N LEU A 95 4.75 25.35 -7.46
CA LEU A 95 5.69 24.38 -6.89
C LEU A 95 6.91 24.18 -7.79
N LYS A 96 8.10 24.06 -7.18
CA LYS A 96 9.35 23.78 -7.90
C LYS A 96 9.58 22.29 -8.14
N SER A 97 9.16 21.44 -7.20
CA SER A 97 9.46 20.00 -7.20
C SER A 97 8.21 19.18 -6.85
N LEU A 98 7.39 18.91 -7.87
CA LEU A 98 6.19 18.07 -7.76
C LEU A 98 6.35 16.81 -8.60
N PHE A 99 6.06 15.66 -7.98
CA PHE A 99 6.16 14.35 -8.62
C PHE A 99 4.91 13.51 -8.39
N VAL A 100 4.65 12.58 -9.32
CA VAL A 100 3.68 11.50 -9.15
C VAL A 100 4.44 10.16 -9.16
N LYS A 101 4.29 9.37 -8.10
CA LYS A 101 4.69 7.96 -8.09
C LYS A 101 3.59 7.15 -8.74
N GLU A 102 3.88 6.61 -9.94
CA GLU A 102 2.87 6.03 -10.83
C GLU A 102 2.73 4.52 -10.59
N GLU A 103 1.99 4.15 -9.56
CA GLU A 103 1.75 2.76 -9.17
C GLU A 103 0.68 2.05 -10.03
N GLY A 104 -0.03 2.77 -10.87
CA GLY A 104 -0.97 2.20 -11.85
C GLY A 104 -0.30 1.34 -12.92
N LEU A 105 1.02 1.44 -13.07
CA LEU A 105 1.81 0.64 -14.00
C LEU A 105 2.25 -0.73 -13.44
N ASN A 106 1.93 -1.03 -12.20
CA ASN A 106 2.17 -2.38 -11.67
C ASN A 106 1.32 -3.44 -12.39
N PRO A 107 1.73 -4.72 -12.38
CA PRO A 107 0.86 -5.84 -12.70
C PRO A 107 -0.47 -5.72 -11.96
N THR A 108 -1.58 -6.12 -12.60
CA THR A 108 -2.96 -5.92 -12.12
C THR A 108 -3.37 -4.43 -11.97
N GLY A 109 -2.62 -3.51 -12.57
CA GLY A 109 -2.98 -2.08 -12.66
C GLY A 109 -2.97 -1.33 -11.33
N THR A 110 -2.39 -1.87 -10.26
CA THR A 110 -2.37 -1.20 -8.95
C THR A 110 -1.17 -1.58 -8.08
N PHE A 111 -0.85 -0.72 -7.11
CA PHE A 111 0.17 -0.96 -6.09
C PHE A 111 -0.08 -2.23 -5.24
N LYS A 112 -1.27 -2.84 -5.33
CA LYS A 112 -1.58 -4.07 -4.57
C LYS A 112 -0.62 -5.21 -4.94
N ALA A 113 -0.18 -5.27 -6.18
CA ALA A 113 0.81 -6.22 -6.69
C ALA A 113 2.03 -6.37 -5.76
N ARG A 114 2.64 -5.26 -5.33
CA ARG A 114 3.82 -5.29 -4.47
C ARG A 114 3.63 -6.09 -3.17
N GLY A 115 2.58 -5.75 -2.42
CA GLY A 115 2.34 -6.41 -1.14
C GLY A 115 1.88 -7.85 -1.29
N ILE A 116 1.03 -8.12 -2.28
CA ILE A 116 0.56 -9.48 -2.54
C ILE A 116 1.72 -10.36 -3.05
N GLY A 117 2.54 -9.86 -3.98
CA GLY A 117 3.72 -10.58 -4.46
C GLY A 117 4.66 -10.98 -3.32
N ALA A 118 4.97 -10.04 -2.40
CA ALA A 118 5.81 -10.33 -1.23
C ALA A 118 5.17 -11.36 -0.29
N ALA A 119 3.86 -11.21 0.01
CA ALA A 119 3.18 -12.10 0.96
C ALA A 119 2.97 -13.51 0.40
N VAL A 120 2.56 -13.64 -0.87
CA VAL A 120 2.37 -14.95 -1.51
C VAL A 120 3.70 -15.68 -1.64
N SER A 121 4.76 -14.99 -2.09
CA SER A 121 6.10 -15.57 -2.20
C SER A 121 6.63 -16.06 -0.84
N LYS A 122 6.53 -15.23 0.19
CA LYS A 122 7.01 -15.63 1.53
C LYS A 122 6.16 -16.72 2.15
N ALA A 123 4.84 -16.66 2.03
CA ALA A 123 3.99 -17.74 2.56
C ALA A 123 4.21 -19.06 1.81
N TRP A 124 4.44 -19.02 0.49
CA TRP A 124 4.84 -20.17 -0.32
C TRP A 124 6.16 -20.77 0.20
N GLU A 125 7.19 -19.94 0.39
CA GLU A 125 8.48 -20.37 0.97
C GLU A 125 8.31 -21.06 2.34
N LEU A 126 7.32 -20.61 3.13
CA LEU A 126 7.00 -21.18 4.46
C LEU A 126 6.02 -22.37 4.40
N GLY A 127 5.71 -22.88 3.21
CA GLY A 127 4.90 -24.09 3.01
C GLY A 127 3.39 -23.87 2.93
N ALA A 128 2.93 -22.65 2.65
CA ALA A 128 1.50 -22.43 2.36
C ALA A 128 1.11 -23.17 1.08
N THR A 129 0.02 -23.94 1.13
CA THR A 129 -0.49 -24.74 0.01
C THR A 129 -1.65 -24.08 -0.74
N GLY A 130 -2.15 -22.96 -0.24
CA GLY A 130 -3.24 -22.19 -0.83
C GLY A 130 -3.62 -21.01 0.05
N PHE A 131 -4.53 -20.17 -0.46
CA PHE A 131 -4.80 -18.86 0.13
C PHE A 131 -6.28 -18.53 0.24
N THR A 132 -6.63 -17.70 1.22
CA THR A 132 -7.91 -16.97 1.25
C THR A 132 -7.67 -15.47 1.13
N MET A 133 -8.62 -14.75 0.50
CA MET A 133 -8.57 -13.31 0.35
C MET A 133 -9.95 -12.66 0.46
N PRO A 134 -10.29 -12.07 1.61
CA PRO A 134 -11.49 -11.25 1.72
C PRO A 134 -11.22 -9.84 1.18
N SER A 135 -11.75 -9.55 -0.02
CA SER A 135 -11.59 -8.22 -0.62
C SER A 135 -12.60 -8.00 -1.74
N ALA A 136 -13.29 -6.87 -1.72
CA ALA A 136 -14.19 -6.41 -2.79
C ALA A 136 -13.47 -5.64 -3.90
N GLY A 137 -12.15 -5.41 -3.78
CA GLY A 137 -11.40 -4.52 -4.68
C GLY A 137 -10.08 -5.11 -5.19
N ASN A 138 -9.19 -4.23 -5.61
CA ASN A 138 -7.92 -4.53 -6.28
C ASN A 138 -7.00 -5.56 -5.58
N ALA A 139 -7.16 -5.80 -4.26
CA ALA A 139 -6.36 -6.80 -3.58
C ALA A 139 -6.78 -8.24 -3.94
N ALA A 140 -8.06 -8.46 -4.28
CA ALA A 140 -8.55 -9.76 -4.74
C ALA A 140 -7.96 -10.13 -6.09
N GLY A 141 -8.03 -9.22 -7.08
CA GLY A 141 -7.43 -9.44 -8.41
C GLY A 141 -5.92 -9.69 -8.33
N ALA A 142 -5.20 -8.90 -7.50
CA ALA A 142 -3.78 -9.15 -7.27
C ALA A 142 -3.53 -10.53 -6.65
N ALA A 143 -4.29 -10.94 -5.61
CA ALA A 143 -4.14 -12.27 -5.00
C ALA A 143 -4.38 -13.38 -6.02
N ALA A 144 -5.45 -13.26 -6.83
CA ALA A 144 -5.74 -14.22 -7.89
C ALA A 144 -4.58 -14.35 -8.89
N ALA A 145 -4.04 -13.21 -9.37
CA ALA A 145 -2.95 -13.20 -10.34
C ALA A 145 -1.64 -13.82 -9.81
N TYR A 146 -1.23 -13.48 -8.59
CA TYR A 146 0.02 -14.02 -8.00
C TYR A 146 -0.11 -15.50 -7.60
N CYS A 147 -1.28 -15.92 -7.11
CA CYS A 147 -1.54 -17.33 -6.88
C CYS A 147 -1.56 -18.13 -8.19
N ALA A 148 -2.19 -17.61 -9.25
CA ALA A 148 -2.14 -18.23 -10.58
C ALA A 148 -0.69 -18.35 -11.09
N ARG A 149 0.14 -17.32 -10.91
CA ARG A 149 1.56 -17.33 -11.26
C ARG A 149 2.32 -18.46 -10.59
N GLY A 150 1.98 -18.79 -9.34
CA GLY A 150 2.59 -19.88 -8.56
C GLY A 150 1.89 -21.24 -8.74
N GLY A 151 0.82 -21.34 -9.52
CA GLY A 151 0.00 -22.57 -9.60
C GLY A 151 -0.69 -22.91 -8.27
N LEU A 152 -0.99 -21.91 -7.45
CA LEU A 152 -1.52 -22.04 -6.08
C LEU A 152 -3.03 -21.74 -6.05
N PRO A 153 -3.84 -22.53 -5.34
CA PRO A 153 -5.26 -22.24 -5.21
C PRO A 153 -5.50 -21.00 -4.33
N VAL A 154 -6.47 -20.19 -4.73
CA VAL A 154 -6.93 -19.05 -3.93
C VAL A 154 -8.45 -18.95 -3.93
N LYS A 155 -9.03 -18.80 -2.73
CA LYS A 155 -10.45 -18.53 -2.51
C LYS A 155 -10.65 -17.07 -2.17
N VAL A 156 -11.35 -16.36 -3.05
CA VAL A 156 -11.69 -14.94 -2.86
C VAL A 156 -13.08 -14.83 -2.28
N PHE A 157 -13.24 -14.02 -1.25
CA PHE A 157 -14.51 -13.75 -0.58
C PHE A 157 -14.88 -12.28 -0.78
N MET A 158 -16.03 -12.03 -1.42
CA MET A 158 -16.54 -10.69 -1.73
C MET A 158 -17.98 -10.53 -1.24
N PRO A 159 -18.40 -9.32 -0.81
CA PRO A 159 -19.81 -8.98 -0.73
C PRO A 159 -20.50 -9.17 -2.11
N GLN A 160 -21.78 -9.51 -2.10
CA GLN A 160 -22.53 -9.71 -3.35
C GLN A 160 -22.61 -8.45 -4.22
N ASP A 161 -22.60 -7.26 -3.58
CA ASP A 161 -22.63 -5.94 -4.21
C ASP A 161 -21.24 -5.41 -4.62
N ALA A 162 -20.18 -6.22 -4.51
CA ALA A 162 -18.85 -5.85 -4.99
C ALA A 162 -18.88 -5.52 -6.49
N PRO A 163 -18.03 -4.56 -6.97
CA PRO A 163 -17.97 -4.18 -8.37
C PRO A 163 -17.72 -5.37 -9.30
N ASP A 164 -18.46 -5.45 -10.41
CA ASP A 164 -18.34 -6.55 -11.38
C ASP A 164 -16.96 -6.65 -12.01
N ALA A 165 -16.27 -5.53 -12.19
CA ALA A 165 -14.89 -5.51 -12.68
C ALA A 165 -13.96 -6.32 -11.77
N ASN A 166 -14.07 -6.16 -10.44
CA ASN A 166 -13.25 -6.88 -9.46
C ASN A 166 -13.59 -8.37 -9.37
N LYS A 167 -14.88 -8.72 -9.53
CA LYS A 167 -15.33 -10.12 -9.66
C LYS A 167 -14.74 -10.78 -10.89
N LYS A 168 -14.86 -10.12 -12.06
CA LYS A 168 -14.35 -10.61 -13.35
C LYS A 168 -12.83 -10.76 -13.35
N GLU A 169 -12.09 -9.80 -12.78
CA GLU A 169 -10.63 -9.87 -12.65
C GLU A 169 -10.20 -11.12 -11.85
N SER A 170 -10.85 -11.37 -10.71
CA SER A 170 -10.56 -12.54 -9.88
C SER A 170 -10.86 -13.86 -10.60
N LEU A 171 -12.01 -13.95 -11.26
CA LEU A 171 -12.40 -15.14 -12.05
C LEU A 171 -11.47 -15.37 -13.24
N LEU A 172 -11.10 -14.31 -13.96
CA LEU A 172 -10.19 -14.40 -15.11
C LEU A 172 -8.83 -14.98 -14.73
N ALA A 173 -8.34 -14.65 -13.53
CA ALA A 173 -7.09 -15.19 -12.99
C ALA A 173 -7.26 -16.57 -12.30
N GLY A 174 -8.45 -17.20 -12.40
CA GLY A 174 -8.68 -18.57 -11.94
C GLY A 174 -8.96 -18.70 -10.42
N ALA A 175 -9.27 -17.62 -9.72
CA ALA A 175 -9.67 -17.72 -8.32
C ALA A 175 -11.06 -18.37 -8.15
N GLU A 176 -11.22 -19.14 -7.07
CA GLU A 176 -12.54 -19.56 -6.61
C GLU A 176 -13.25 -18.37 -5.93
N LEU A 177 -14.25 -17.79 -6.61
CA LEU A 177 -14.98 -16.63 -6.12
C LEU A 177 -16.17 -17.05 -5.26
N ASN A 178 -16.20 -16.59 -4.00
CA ASN A 178 -17.25 -16.83 -3.03
C ASN A 178 -17.97 -15.51 -2.71
N LEU A 179 -19.23 -15.37 -3.14
CA LEU A 179 -20.04 -14.19 -2.87
C LEU A 179 -20.77 -14.35 -1.53
N VAL A 180 -20.53 -13.41 -0.60
CA VAL A 180 -21.08 -13.42 0.75
C VAL A 180 -22.18 -12.37 0.87
N LYS A 181 -23.32 -12.72 1.47
CA LYS A 181 -24.36 -11.76 1.81
C LYS A 181 -23.92 -10.93 3.01
N GLY A 182 -23.93 -9.62 2.89
CA GLY A 182 -23.51 -8.69 3.94
C GLY A 182 -22.32 -7.82 3.53
N LEU A 183 -21.57 -7.32 4.50
CA LEU A 183 -20.46 -6.39 4.31
C LEU A 183 -19.13 -7.12 4.14
N ILE A 184 -18.08 -6.35 3.82
CA ILE A 184 -16.71 -6.89 3.72
C ILE A 184 -16.22 -7.54 5.03
N SER A 185 -16.71 -7.08 6.18
CA SER A 185 -16.45 -7.72 7.47
C SER A 185 -17.04 -9.13 7.58
N ASP A 186 -18.18 -9.37 6.95
CA ASP A 186 -18.82 -10.68 6.90
C ASP A 186 -18.03 -11.63 5.99
N ALA A 187 -17.65 -11.15 4.80
CA ALA A 187 -16.74 -11.86 3.91
C ALA A 187 -15.43 -12.22 4.61
N GLY A 188 -14.89 -11.30 5.42
CA GLY A 188 -13.68 -11.54 6.22
C GLY A 188 -13.84 -12.65 7.24
N ARG A 189 -14.98 -12.73 7.95
CA ARG A 189 -15.25 -13.82 8.92
C ARG A 189 -15.34 -15.18 8.23
N VAL A 190 -16.02 -15.24 7.09
CA VAL A 190 -16.14 -16.48 6.30
C VAL A 190 -14.77 -16.91 5.78
N ALA A 191 -13.98 -15.98 5.24
CA ALA A 191 -12.63 -16.27 4.74
C ALA A 191 -11.71 -16.86 5.81
N VAL A 192 -11.73 -16.30 7.03
CA VAL A 192 -10.94 -16.80 8.17
C VAL A 192 -11.38 -18.21 8.57
N ALA A 193 -12.70 -18.45 8.66
CA ALA A 193 -13.21 -19.79 9.01
C ALA A 193 -12.81 -20.84 7.99
N VAL A 194 -12.92 -20.53 6.68
CA VAL A 194 -12.50 -21.44 5.61
C VAL A 194 -10.97 -21.64 5.61
N ALA A 195 -10.20 -20.58 5.90
CA ALA A 195 -8.74 -20.70 6.00
C ALA A 195 -8.34 -21.66 7.14
N GLU A 196 -9.00 -21.60 8.28
CA GLU A 196 -8.74 -22.49 9.43
C GLU A 196 -9.16 -23.93 9.15
N GLU A 197 -10.35 -24.12 8.58
CA GLU A 197 -10.87 -25.45 8.23
C GLU A 197 -10.03 -26.18 7.19
N GLN A 198 -9.52 -25.44 6.19
CA GLN A 198 -8.83 -26.02 5.02
C GLN A 198 -7.31 -25.87 5.05
N GLY A 199 -6.74 -25.32 6.13
CA GLY A 199 -5.30 -25.11 6.25
C GLY A 199 -4.73 -24.08 5.25
N LEU A 200 -5.56 -23.10 4.81
CA LEU A 200 -5.16 -22.06 3.87
C LEU A 200 -4.58 -20.86 4.61
N PHE A 201 -3.70 -20.11 3.92
CA PHE A 201 -3.14 -18.89 4.48
C PHE A 201 -4.02 -17.67 4.14
N ASP A 202 -4.44 -16.92 5.18
CA ASP A 202 -5.26 -15.72 5.00
C ASP A 202 -4.42 -14.50 4.65
N LEU A 203 -4.66 -13.92 3.46
CA LEU A 203 -4.02 -12.71 2.96
C LEU A 203 -4.73 -11.41 3.40
N SER A 204 -5.54 -11.42 4.45
CA SER A 204 -6.21 -10.22 4.96
C SER A 204 -5.22 -9.08 5.24
N THR A 205 -5.63 -7.85 4.92
CA THR A 205 -4.78 -6.66 5.03
C THR A 205 -4.24 -6.47 6.45
N LEU A 206 -2.89 -6.48 6.60
CA LEU A 206 -2.15 -6.30 7.85
C LEU A 206 -2.46 -7.34 8.94
N LYS A 207 -3.13 -8.44 8.59
CA LYS A 207 -3.29 -9.61 9.46
C LYS A 207 -2.26 -10.71 9.19
N GLU A 208 -1.30 -10.40 8.35
CA GLU A 208 -0.07 -11.14 8.07
C GLU A 208 1.10 -10.13 7.93
N PRO A 209 2.37 -10.52 8.16
CA PRO A 209 3.46 -9.54 8.29
C PRO A 209 4.02 -9.02 6.96
N TYR A 210 3.80 -9.69 5.82
CA TYR A 210 4.65 -9.53 4.64
C TYR A 210 4.09 -8.57 3.56
N ARG A 211 2.79 -8.28 3.56
CA ARG A 211 2.22 -7.29 2.62
C ARG A 211 2.79 -5.89 2.84
N ALA A 212 3.08 -5.52 4.09
CA ALA A 212 3.73 -4.25 4.41
C ALA A 212 5.14 -4.16 3.83
N GLU A 213 5.86 -5.28 3.78
CA GLU A 213 7.23 -5.34 3.25
C GLU A 213 7.27 -5.05 1.74
N GLY A 214 6.35 -5.65 0.97
CA GLY A 214 6.21 -5.27 -0.44
C GLY A 214 5.85 -3.79 -0.63
N LYS A 215 5.01 -3.21 0.25
CA LYS A 215 4.65 -1.77 0.19
C LYS A 215 5.80 -0.84 0.56
N LYS A 216 6.67 -1.27 1.45
CA LYS A 216 7.89 -0.56 1.84
C LYS A 216 8.72 -0.14 0.62
N THR A 217 8.77 -0.99 -0.41
CA THR A 217 9.56 -0.75 -1.63
C THR A 217 9.18 0.52 -2.38
N MET A 218 7.95 1.03 -2.25
CA MET A 218 7.59 2.34 -2.80
C MET A 218 8.45 3.46 -2.21
N GLY A 219 8.66 3.44 -0.88
CA GLY A 219 9.51 4.43 -0.20
C GLY A 219 10.99 4.28 -0.58
N LEU A 220 11.48 3.03 -0.67
CA LEU A 220 12.85 2.74 -1.09
C LEU A 220 13.10 3.23 -2.52
N GLU A 221 12.17 2.98 -3.44
CA GLU A 221 12.26 3.46 -4.83
C GLU A 221 12.19 4.99 -4.91
N ILE A 222 11.30 5.65 -4.17
CA ILE A 222 11.23 7.12 -4.15
C ILE A 222 12.56 7.71 -3.71
N ALA A 223 13.15 7.21 -2.62
CA ALA A 223 14.44 7.69 -2.15
C ALA A 223 15.55 7.47 -3.21
N MET A 224 15.63 6.29 -3.80
CA MET A 224 16.60 5.96 -4.85
C MET A 224 16.40 6.85 -6.09
N GLN A 225 15.16 7.03 -6.57
CA GLN A 225 14.83 7.83 -7.74
C GLN A 225 15.07 9.33 -7.54
N LEU A 226 15.05 9.81 -6.28
CA LEU A 226 15.46 11.16 -5.90
C LEU A 226 16.97 11.28 -5.60
N GLY A 227 17.79 10.29 -6.00
CA GLY A 227 19.25 10.28 -5.76
C GLY A 227 19.60 10.04 -4.29
N TRP A 228 18.92 9.09 -3.66
CA TRP A 228 19.05 8.73 -2.25
C TRP A 228 18.74 9.91 -1.31
N ARG A 229 17.72 10.65 -1.63
CA ARG A 229 17.18 11.73 -0.81
C ARG A 229 15.71 11.46 -0.50
N MET A 230 15.26 11.89 0.66
CA MET A 230 13.85 11.84 1.01
C MET A 230 13.12 13.07 0.45
N PRO A 231 11.86 12.93 -0.02
CA PRO A 231 11.01 14.08 -0.28
C PRO A 231 10.61 14.78 1.02
N ASP A 232 10.13 16.00 0.96
CA ASP A 232 9.63 16.72 2.13
C ASP A 232 8.24 16.25 2.54
N ALA A 233 7.41 15.85 1.57
CA ALA A 233 6.05 15.36 1.83
C ALA A 233 5.64 14.26 0.85
N ILE A 234 4.87 13.30 1.37
CA ILE A 234 4.18 12.27 0.59
C ILE A 234 2.68 12.38 0.87
N ILE A 235 1.89 12.60 -0.17
CA ILE A 235 0.44 12.62 -0.09
C ILE A 235 -0.08 11.26 -0.57
N TYR A 236 -0.76 10.56 0.32
CA TYR A 236 -1.14 9.16 0.12
C TYR A 236 -2.64 8.93 0.29
N PRO A 237 -3.33 8.25 -0.68
CA PRO A 237 -4.74 7.91 -0.57
C PRO A 237 -4.91 6.75 0.43
N THR A 238 -5.62 6.99 1.52
CA THR A 238 -5.58 6.14 2.70
C THR A 238 -6.91 5.41 2.95
N GLY A 239 -6.98 4.14 2.56
CA GLY A 239 -7.99 3.21 3.05
C GLY A 239 -7.46 2.42 4.26
N GLY A 240 -7.01 1.16 4.05
CA GLY A 240 -6.40 0.34 5.11
C GLY A 240 -4.98 0.74 5.53
N GLY A 241 -4.35 1.73 4.89
CA GLY A 241 -3.10 2.37 5.29
C GLY A 241 -1.81 1.57 5.07
N THR A 242 -1.88 0.41 4.43
CA THR A 242 -0.70 -0.47 4.24
C THR A 242 0.48 0.24 3.57
N GLY A 243 0.19 1.17 2.62
CA GLY A 243 1.23 1.93 1.92
C GLY A 243 1.91 2.98 2.80
N ILE A 244 1.16 3.76 3.58
CA ILE A 244 1.73 4.69 4.56
C ILE A 244 2.63 3.93 5.54
N ILE A 245 2.10 2.85 6.14
CA ILE A 245 2.81 2.04 7.12
C ILE A 245 4.09 1.45 6.50
N GLY A 246 3.99 0.86 5.30
CA GLY A 246 5.14 0.27 4.62
C GLY A 246 6.21 1.30 4.27
N MET A 247 5.82 2.42 3.63
CA MET A 247 6.78 3.47 3.26
C MET A 247 7.42 4.11 4.49
N TYR A 248 6.64 4.39 5.55
CA TYR A 248 7.18 4.93 6.79
C TYR A 248 8.25 4.01 7.39
N LYS A 249 7.93 2.69 7.49
CA LYS A 249 8.92 1.67 7.90
C LYS A 249 10.15 1.68 6.99
N GLY A 250 9.97 1.74 5.67
CA GLY A 250 11.08 1.77 4.71
C GLY A 250 12.00 2.97 4.88
N PHE A 251 11.44 4.17 5.10
CA PHE A 251 12.26 5.35 5.36
C PHE A 251 13.00 5.28 6.70
N GLN A 252 12.39 4.68 7.74
CA GLN A 252 13.09 4.44 9.00
C GLN A 252 14.27 3.48 8.82
N GLU A 253 14.11 2.39 8.06
CA GLU A 253 15.19 1.46 7.74
C GLU A 253 16.31 2.13 6.93
N LEU A 254 15.99 2.99 5.96
CA LEU A 254 16.99 3.74 5.21
C LEU A 254 17.78 4.72 6.09
N LEU A 255 17.13 5.36 7.06
CA LEU A 255 17.79 6.24 8.04
C LEU A 255 18.71 5.43 8.98
N GLU A 256 18.25 4.30 9.47
CA GLU A 256 19.03 3.41 10.35
C GLU A 256 20.26 2.86 9.62
N LEU A 257 20.15 2.54 8.32
CA LEU A 257 21.27 2.15 7.47
C LEU A 257 22.25 3.30 7.14
N GLY A 258 21.86 4.56 7.43
CA GLY A 258 22.63 5.73 7.02
C GLY A 258 22.66 5.95 5.51
N TRP A 259 21.72 5.37 4.77
CA TRP A 259 21.65 5.50 3.31
C TRP A 259 20.95 6.79 2.85
N VAL A 260 20.19 7.40 3.74
CA VAL A 260 19.59 8.73 3.59
C VAL A 260 19.79 9.54 4.86
N GLU A 261 19.71 10.86 4.73
CA GLU A 261 19.88 11.79 5.84
C GLU A 261 18.60 12.61 6.07
N GLY A 262 18.46 13.21 7.24
CA GLY A 262 17.38 14.13 7.59
C GLY A 262 16.25 13.46 8.37
N ARG A 263 15.01 13.77 8.02
CA ARG A 263 13.79 13.25 8.69
C ARG A 263 12.91 12.55 7.68
N PRO A 264 12.11 11.55 8.10
CA PRO A 264 11.09 10.97 7.22
C PRO A 264 10.18 12.07 6.65
N PRO A 265 9.69 11.89 5.41
CA PRO A 265 8.78 12.86 4.79
C PRO A 265 7.50 13.02 5.61
N LYS A 266 6.90 14.21 5.61
CA LYS A 266 5.55 14.40 6.15
C LYS A 266 4.59 13.45 5.45
N PHE A 267 4.01 12.49 6.17
CA PHE A 267 2.95 11.64 5.61
C PHE A 267 1.60 12.32 5.73
N ILE A 268 0.95 12.48 4.60
CA ILE A 268 -0.36 13.14 4.50
C ILE A 268 -1.37 12.11 4.04
N ALA A 269 -2.32 11.78 4.92
CA ALA A 269 -3.38 10.83 4.61
C ALA A 269 -4.56 11.56 3.97
N VAL A 270 -5.00 11.11 2.78
CA VAL A 270 -6.22 11.59 2.14
C VAL A 270 -7.27 10.48 2.15
N GLN A 271 -8.47 10.79 2.61
CA GLN A 271 -9.63 9.90 2.60
C GLN A 271 -10.80 10.54 1.84
N ALA A 272 -11.80 9.74 1.48
CA ALA A 272 -13.07 10.26 0.95
C ALA A 272 -13.94 10.77 2.10
N SER A 273 -14.69 11.86 1.90
CA SER A 273 -15.61 12.43 2.91
C SER A 273 -16.66 11.41 3.38
N GLY A 274 -17.11 10.54 2.49
CA GLY A 274 -18.05 9.46 2.80
C GLY A 274 -17.44 8.28 3.60
N CYS A 275 -16.10 8.22 3.77
CA CYS A 275 -15.42 7.20 4.58
C CYS A 275 -14.08 7.73 5.11
N GLN A 276 -14.07 8.43 6.26
CA GLN A 276 -12.89 9.13 6.77
C GLN A 276 -12.55 8.83 8.25
N PRO A 277 -12.49 7.56 8.68
CA PRO A 277 -12.24 7.23 10.08
C PRO A 277 -10.89 7.73 10.59
N ILE A 278 -9.83 7.71 9.76
CA ILE A 278 -8.49 8.19 10.13
C ILE A 278 -8.47 9.70 10.27
N VAL A 279 -9.08 10.43 9.35
CA VAL A 279 -9.16 11.91 9.41
C VAL A 279 -9.86 12.33 10.69
N LYS A 280 -10.99 11.72 11.02
CA LYS A 280 -11.74 12.00 12.25
C LYS A 280 -10.90 11.72 13.50
N ALA A 281 -10.27 10.54 13.58
CA ALA A 281 -9.43 10.19 14.72
C ALA A 281 -8.22 11.13 14.87
N PHE A 282 -7.59 11.52 13.75
CA PHE A 282 -6.49 12.47 13.76
C PHE A 282 -6.91 13.85 14.30
N GLN A 283 -8.03 14.40 13.80
CA GLN A 283 -8.59 15.69 14.22
C GLN A 283 -9.03 15.70 15.69
N GLU A 284 -9.55 14.57 16.18
CA GLU A 284 -9.95 14.40 17.59
C GLU A 284 -8.76 14.07 18.53
N GLY A 285 -7.53 13.98 18.01
CA GLY A 285 -6.33 13.63 18.79
C GLY A 285 -6.31 12.20 19.32
N LYS A 286 -7.13 11.28 18.75
CA LYS A 286 -7.25 9.88 19.20
C LYS A 286 -6.19 8.98 18.57
N ASP A 287 -5.75 7.97 19.32
CA ASP A 287 -4.76 6.99 18.86
C ASP A 287 -5.37 5.84 18.07
N VAL A 288 -6.68 5.68 18.08
CA VAL A 288 -7.44 4.67 17.35
C VAL A 288 -8.67 5.28 16.71
N ALA A 289 -9.03 4.79 15.53
CA ALA A 289 -10.22 5.25 14.81
C ALA A 289 -11.47 4.51 15.26
N GLN A 290 -12.59 5.22 15.32
CA GLN A 290 -13.91 4.57 15.47
C GLN A 290 -14.39 4.10 14.10
N PRO A 291 -15.12 2.96 14.02
CA PRO A 291 -15.73 2.51 12.78
C PRO A 291 -16.61 3.59 12.15
N TRP A 292 -16.45 3.80 10.85
CA TRP A 292 -17.23 4.79 10.09
C TRP A 292 -18.57 4.21 9.68
N PRO A 293 -19.70 4.81 10.07
CA PRO A 293 -21.01 4.32 9.68
C PRO A 293 -21.32 4.67 8.22
N ASN A 294 -22.11 3.83 7.55
CA ASN A 294 -22.63 4.08 6.20
C ASN A 294 -21.55 4.53 5.20
N ALA A 295 -20.40 3.82 5.21
CA ALA A 295 -19.26 4.16 4.35
C ALA A 295 -19.63 4.06 2.87
N GLU A 296 -19.49 5.18 2.15
CA GLU A 296 -19.81 5.30 0.73
C GLU A 296 -18.79 6.21 0.03
N THR A 297 -18.29 5.79 -1.12
CA THR A 297 -17.42 6.58 -2.02
C THR A 297 -17.25 5.85 -3.34
N ILE A 298 -17.03 6.58 -4.43
CA ILE A 298 -16.67 6.03 -5.75
C ILE A 298 -15.26 5.40 -5.76
N ALA A 299 -14.42 5.75 -4.79
CA ALA A 299 -13.05 5.26 -4.68
C ALA A 299 -13.01 4.02 -3.77
N ASP A 300 -13.22 2.84 -4.36
CA ASP A 300 -13.29 1.55 -3.62
C ASP A 300 -12.11 1.33 -2.68
N GLY A 301 -10.91 1.75 -3.08
CA GLY A 301 -9.69 1.63 -2.28
C GLY A 301 -9.69 2.49 -1.01
N LEU A 302 -10.53 3.52 -0.94
CA LEU A 302 -10.72 4.38 0.24
C LEU A 302 -11.89 3.91 1.13
N ARG A 303 -12.76 3.04 0.63
CA ARG A 303 -13.93 2.52 1.38
C ARG A 303 -13.52 1.48 2.42
N VAL A 304 -12.80 1.92 3.45
CA VAL A 304 -12.34 1.07 4.56
C VAL A 304 -12.84 1.66 5.87
N PRO A 305 -14.05 1.30 6.32
CA PRO A 305 -14.70 1.91 7.48
C PRO A 305 -14.04 1.59 8.82
N SER A 306 -13.23 0.51 8.89
CA SER A 306 -12.53 0.11 10.12
C SER A 306 -11.13 -0.42 9.75
N PRO A 307 -10.14 0.46 9.55
CA PRO A 307 -8.77 0.05 9.25
C PRO A 307 -8.17 -0.72 10.44
N PHE A 308 -7.64 -1.92 10.19
CA PHE A 308 -7.10 -2.79 11.25
C PHE A 308 -5.88 -2.19 11.97
N ALA A 309 -5.04 -1.46 11.24
CA ALA A 309 -3.81 -0.85 11.74
C ALA A 309 -3.90 0.68 11.83
N ASP A 310 -5.06 1.19 12.20
CA ASP A 310 -5.35 2.61 12.36
C ASP A 310 -4.33 3.34 13.26
N TYR A 311 -3.93 2.72 14.35
CA TYR A 311 -2.93 3.24 15.28
C TYR A 311 -1.55 3.46 14.62
N LEU A 312 -1.12 2.57 13.71
CA LEU A 312 0.14 2.73 12.96
C LEU A 312 0.04 3.85 11.91
N ILE A 313 -1.13 4.01 11.28
CA ILE A 313 -1.36 5.12 10.35
C ILE A 313 -1.27 6.44 11.09
N LEU A 314 -1.99 6.57 12.22
CA LEU A 314 -2.00 7.78 13.06
C LEU A 314 -0.61 8.08 13.63
N GLN A 315 0.12 7.06 14.05
CA GLN A 315 1.51 7.17 14.50
C GLN A 315 2.39 7.75 13.39
N ALA A 316 2.40 7.16 12.19
CA ALA A 316 3.21 7.61 11.07
C ALA A 316 2.93 9.08 10.71
N ILE A 317 1.64 9.48 10.66
CA ILE A 317 1.25 10.87 10.38
C ILE A 317 1.80 11.82 11.46
N ARG A 318 1.63 11.49 12.75
CA ARG A 318 2.04 12.36 13.85
C ARG A 318 3.55 12.47 13.99
N GLU A 319 4.26 11.35 13.95
CA GLU A 319 5.73 11.32 14.12
C GLU A 319 6.46 12.03 12.99
N THR A 320 5.85 12.12 11.81
CA THR A 320 6.43 12.84 10.66
C THR A 320 5.98 14.31 10.56
N GLY A 321 5.14 14.79 11.47
CA GLY A 321 4.57 16.13 11.39
C GLY A 321 3.63 16.28 10.18
N GLY A 322 3.03 15.20 9.75
CA GLY A 322 2.06 15.16 8.67
C GLY A 322 0.65 15.58 9.11
N THR A 323 -0.34 15.31 8.26
CA THR A 323 -1.74 15.63 8.54
C THR A 323 -2.69 14.64 7.85
N ALA A 324 -3.99 14.76 8.14
CA ALA A 324 -5.03 13.97 7.49
C ALA A 324 -6.19 14.88 7.07
N LEU A 325 -6.70 14.68 5.86
CA LEU A 325 -7.84 15.42 5.32
C LEU A 325 -8.74 14.53 4.46
N ALA A 326 -9.99 14.95 4.30
CA ALA A 326 -10.95 14.28 3.44
C ALA A 326 -11.27 15.13 2.21
N VAL A 327 -11.66 14.46 1.13
CA VAL A 327 -12.05 15.10 -0.15
C VAL A 327 -13.36 14.50 -0.65
N GLU A 328 -14.12 15.26 -1.44
CA GLU A 328 -15.38 14.82 -2.00
C GLU A 328 -15.18 13.97 -3.26
N ASP A 329 -16.10 13.05 -3.54
CA ASP A 329 -16.06 12.18 -4.71
C ASP A 329 -15.96 12.96 -6.03
N GLN A 330 -16.75 14.05 -6.18
CA GLN A 330 -16.72 14.88 -7.39
C GLN A 330 -15.36 15.59 -7.57
N GLU A 331 -14.71 16.02 -6.49
CA GLU A 331 -13.37 16.60 -6.56
C GLU A 331 -12.32 15.59 -7.04
N MET A 332 -12.47 14.30 -6.65
CA MET A 332 -11.61 13.23 -7.16
C MET A 332 -11.78 13.04 -8.66
N VAL A 333 -13.02 13.03 -9.16
CA VAL A 333 -13.30 12.93 -10.60
C VAL A 333 -12.70 14.12 -11.35
N ASP A 334 -12.91 15.34 -10.87
CA ASP A 334 -12.36 16.55 -11.50
C ASP A 334 -10.82 16.52 -11.54
N ALA A 335 -10.19 16.01 -10.48
CA ALA A 335 -8.73 15.84 -10.40
C ALA A 335 -8.22 14.72 -11.33
N MET A 336 -8.99 13.64 -11.59
CA MET A 336 -8.64 12.66 -12.62
C MET A 336 -8.51 13.32 -13.99
N TYR A 337 -9.48 14.15 -14.38
CA TYR A 337 -9.42 14.90 -15.64
C TYR A 337 -8.27 15.91 -15.67
N GLU A 338 -7.99 16.56 -14.56
CA GLU A 338 -6.89 17.51 -14.48
C GLU A 338 -5.52 16.83 -14.63
N LEU A 339 -5.27 15.70 -13.94
CA LEU A 339 -4.05 14.90 -14.11
C LEU A 339 -3.90 14.42 -15.54
N ALA A 340 -4.96 13.90 -16.14
CA ALA A 340 -4.95 13.39 -17.51
C ALA A 340 -4.67 14.51 -18.52
N SER A 341 -5.36 15.64 -18.45
CA SER A 341 -5.24 16.73 -19.42
C SER A 341 -3.96 17.56 -19.25
N ALA A 342 -3.47 17.70 -18.01
CA ALA A 342 -2.25 18.45 -17.76
C ALA A 342 -0.98 17.63 -17.98
N GLU A 343 -0.92 16.37 -17.55
CA GLU A 343 0.31 15.58 -17.50
C GLU A 343 0.21 14.22 -18.22
N GLY A 344 -0.97 13.89 -18.78
CA GLY A 344 -1.18 12.58 -19.45
C GLY A 344 -1.29 11.39 -18.49
N ILE A 345 -1.50 11.63 -17.19
CA ILE A 345 -1.57 10.59 -16.17
C ILE A 345 -3.03 10.18 -15.98
N ILE A 346 -3.39 8.94 -16.34
CA ILE A 346 -4.74 8.39 -16.17
C ILE A 346 -4.82 7.76 -14.78
N ALA A 347 -5.00 8.62 -13.78
CA ALA A 347 -5.03 8.22 -12.37
C ALA A 347 -6.37 7.58 -11.98
N CYS A 348 -6.34 6.63 -11.02
CA CYS A 348 -7.55 6.20 -10.33
C CYS A 348 -8.09 7.32 -9.40
N PRO A 349 -9.37 7.27 -8.97
CA PRO A 349 -9.94 8.30 -8.11
C PRO A 349 -9.17 8.44 -6.78
N GLU A 350 -8.67 7.34 -6.21
CA GLU A 350 -7.82 7.37 -5.04
C GLU A 350 -6.54 8.18 -5.28
N GLY A 351 -5.86 7.93 -6.42
CA GLY A 351 -4.66 8.67 -6.81
C GLY A 351 -4.96 10.15 -7.02
N ALA A 352 -6.05 10.46 -7.69
CA ALA A 352 -6.50 11.82 -7.95
C ALA A 352 -6.85 12.60 -6.67
N ALA A 353 -7.35 11.91 -5.63
CA ALA A 353 -7.60 12.50 -4.30
C ALA A 353 -6.35 13.21 -3.74
N THR A 354 -5.15 12.71 -4.05
CA THR A 354 -3.89 13.31 -3.59
C THR A 354 -3.66 14.71 -4.16
N LEU A 355 -4.05 14.97 -5.40
CA LEU A 355 -3.98 16.29 -6.01
C LEU A 355 -4.96 17.28 -5.35
N VAL A 356 -6.16 16.83 -5.01
CA VAL A 356 -7.12 17.65 -4.26
C VAL A 356 -6.54 17.99 -2.88
N GLY A 357 -6.00 16.99 -2.18
CA GLY A 357 -5.32 17.17 -0.91
C GLY A 357 -4.17 18.18 -0.98
N LEU A 358 -3.32 18.07 -2.00
CA LEU A 358 -2.23 19.00 -2.25
C LEU A 358 -2.74 20.46 -2.37
N LYS A 359 -3.74 20.68 -3.21
CA LYS A 359 -4.31 22.04 -3.42
C LYS A 359 -4.81 22.66 -2.12
N ARG A 360 -5.53 21.89 -1.30
CA ARG A 360 -6.02 22.35 0.00
C ARG A 360 -4.90 22.71 0.96
N LEU A 361 -3.85 21.89 1.02
CA LEU A 361 -2.72 22.12 1.92
C LEU A 361 -1.84 23.30 1.49
N LEU A 362 -1.70 23.56 0.20
CA LEU A 362 -1.09 24.78 -0.32
C LEU A 362 -1.89 26.03 0.05
N ALA A 363 -3.22 25.99 -0.12
CA ALA A 363 -4.09 27.09 0.24
C ALA A 363 -4.07 27.40 1.75
N GLN A 364 -3.81 26.40 2.59
CA GLN A 364 -3.67 26.53 4.04
C GLN A 364 -2.26 26.93 4.49
N GLY A 365 -1.29 27.00 3.57
CA GLY A 365 0.12 27.25 3.92
C GLY A 365 0.82 26.13 4.69
N PHE A 366 0.24 24.92 4.67
CA PHE A 366 0.83 23.74 5.32
C PHE A 366 2.01 23.17 4.53
N LEU A 367 1.93 23.27 3.20
CA LEU A 367 3.00 22.93 2.26
C LEU A 367 3.48 24.18 1.55
N GLY A 368 4.80 24.25 1.27
CA GLY A 368 5.46 25.40 0.65
C GLY A 368 5.95 25.13 -0.77
N ALA A 369 6.26 26.23 -1.48
CA ALA A 369 6.67 26.20 -2.88
C ALA A 369 8.02 25.50 -3.14
N ASP A 370 8.89 25.47 -2.15
CA ASP A 370 10.25 24.92 -2.26
C ASP A 370 10.34 23.44 -1.83
N GLU A 371 9.26 22.87 -1.30
CA GLU A 371 9.21 21.48 -0.85
C GLU A 371 9.16 20.51 -2.04
N THR A 372 9.86 19.40 -1.92
CA THR A 372 9.75 18.25 -2.82
C THR A 372 8.57 17.40 -2.40
N ILE A 373 7.52 17.37 -3.23
CA ILE A 373 6.25 16.72 -2.90
C ILE A 373 6.01 15.56 -3.85
N VAL A 374 5.63 14.41 -3.30
CA VAL A 374 5.27 13.21 -4.06
C VAL A 374 3.79 12.88 -3.84
N LEU A 375 3.04 12.81 -4.92
CA LEU A 375 1.67 12.29 -4.96
C LEU A 375 1.70 10.81 -5.31
N LEU A 376 0.98 9.97 -4.58
CA LEU A 376 0.86 8.54 -4.92
C LEU A 376 -0.37 8.30 -5.80
N ASN A 377 -0.15 7.99 -7.08
CA ASN A 377 -1.20 7.38 -7.89
C ASN A 377 -1.17 5.86 -7.69
N THR A 378 -2.07 5.35 -6.85
CA THR A 378 -2.04 3.96 -6.39
C THR A 378 -2.65 2.95 -7.37
N GLY A 379 -3.27 3.43 -8.45
CA GLY A 379 -3.87 2.55 -9.45
C GLY A 379 -4.14 3.24 -10.77
N SER A 380 -4.39 2.44 -11.80
CA SER A 380 -4.74 2.92 -13.13
C SER A 380 -6.20 3.37 -13.19
N GLY A 381 -6.45 4.54 -13.78
CA GLY A 381 -7.80 5.03 -14.06
C GLY A 381 -8.58 4.16 -15.06
N TYR A 382 -7.90 3.32 -15.82
CA TYR A 382 -8.57 2.35 -16.70
C TYR A 382 -9.40 1.30 -15.95
N LYS A 383 -9.24 1.19 -14.63
CA LYS A 383 -10.10 0.35 -13.78
C LYS A 383 -11.40 1.03 -13.35
N TYR A 384 -11.60 2.29 -13.72
CA TYR A 384 -12.71 3.17 -13.33
C TYR A 384 -13.31 3.89 -14.55
N LEU A 385 -13.44 3.18 -15.69
CA LEU A 385 -13.93 3.77 -16.92
C LEU A 385 -15.37 4.31 -16.81
N GLU A 386 -16.16 3.77 -15.92
CA GLU A 386 -17.52 4.23 -15.60
C GLU A 386 -17.57 5.65 -15.01
N LEU A 387 -16.46 6.14 -14.47
CA LEU A 387 -16.35 7.52 -13.96
C LEU A 387 -16.00 8.54 -15.06
N ILE A 388 -15.64 8.08 -16.26
CA ILE A 388 -15.29 8.93 -17.39
C ILE A 388 -16.58 9.35 -18.11
N LYS A 389 -16.90 10.66 -18.05
CA LYS A 389 -18.12 11.22 -18.68
C LYS A 389 -17.94 11.30 -20.20
N GLY A 390 -18.96 10.88 -20.94
CA GLY A 390 -19.22 11.24 -22.32
C GLY A 390 -18.31 10.55 -23.35
N ALA A 391 -18.67 9.33 -23.69
CA ALA A 391 -18.52 8.83 -25.06
C ALA A 391 -19.91 8.73 -25.68
#